data_bc9221d3072111e5b4f26ccc96f41846
#
_entry.id   bc9221d3072111e5b4f26ccc96f41846
#
_cell.length_a   1.000
_cell.length_b   1.000
_cell.length_c   1.000
_cell.angle_alpha   90.00
_cell.angle_beta   90.00
_cell.angle_gamma   90.00
#
_symmetry.space_group_name_H-M   'P 1'
#
loop_
_entity.id
_entity.type
_entity.pdbx_description
1 polymer ?
#
loop_
_entity_poly.entity_id
_entity_poly.type
_entity_poly.pdbx_seq_one_letter_code
_entity_poly.pdbx_strand_id
1 'polypeptide(L)'
;ARHGERKRERSGYSYESLASEKATRLMEPFIVTLTPTDVEEPSTHDGQEFLFVLEGQMEARVGDQTEFLGPGDALYYDSSQPHLVKCGGGSETKILAVIYPGRE
;
A
#
# COMPACT_ATOMS: atom_id res chain seq x y z
N ALA A 1 -5.55 -20.43 -1.90
CA ALA A 1 -4.74 -19.22 -2.09
C ALA A 1 -3.28 -19.53 -2.06
N ARG A 2 -2.52 -18.72 -2.69
CA ARG A 2 -1.10 -18.90 -2.83
C ARG A 2 -0.35 -17.72 -2.31
N HIS A 3 0.83 -17.95 -1.83
CA HIS A 3 1.72 -16.85 -1.47
C HIS A 3 2.18 -16.14 -2.74
N GLY A 4 2.51 -14.90 -2.60
CA GLY A 4 3.10 -14.17 -3.68
C GLY A 4 4.46 -14.72 -4.01
N GLU A 5 4.80 -14.67 -5.26
CA GLU A 5 6.05 -15.26 -5.71
C GLU A 5 7.20 -14.30 -5.71
N ARG A 6 6.91 -13.01 -5.59
CA ARG A 6 7.94 -12.03 -5.72
C ARG A 6 7.85 -11.03 -4.60
N LYS A 7 8.98 -10.81 -3.96
CA LYS A 7 9.06 -9.84 -2.88
C LYS A 7 10.06 -8.77 -3.29
N ARG A 8 9.63 -7.53 -3.17
CA ARG A 8 10.48 -6.40 -3.46
C ARG A 8 10.64 -5.57 -2.22
N GLU A 9 11.81 -4.97 -2.07
CA GLU A 9 12.10 -4.18 -0.89
C GLU A 9 12.59 -2.80 -1.27
N ARG A 10 12.13 -1.82 -0.51
CA ARG A 10 12.57 -0.45 -0.64
C ARG A 10 12.70 0.13 0.75
N SER A 11 13.29 1.31 0.84
CA SER A 11 13.39 1.97 2.14
C SER A 11 12.00 2.18 2.72
N GLY A 12 11.74 1.56 3.85
CA GLY A 12 10.48 1.74 4.57
C GLY A 12 9.38 0.77 4.18
N TYR A 13 9.58 -0.06 3.16
CA TYR A 13 8.54 -1.06 2.85
C TYR A 13 9.06 -2.15 1.93
N SER A 14 8.36 -3.28 1.98
CA SER A 14 8.54 -4.34 1.01
C SER A 14 7.15 -4.80 0.61
N TYR A 15 7.05 -5.45 -0.54
CA TYR A 15 5.73 -5.91 -1.00
C TYR A 15 5.84 -7.21 -1.76
N GLU A 16 4.74 -7.93 -1.78
CA GLU A 16 4.66 -9.25 -2.35
C GLU A 16 3.34 -9.35 -3.13
N SER A 17 3.43 -9.68 -4.41
CA SER A 17 2.26 -9.81 -5.26
C SER A 17 1.44 -11.04 -4.87
N LEU A 18 0.13 -10.90 -4.84
CA LEU A 18 -0.75 -12.01 -4.52
C LEU A 18 -1.43 -12.61 -5.75
N ALA A 19 -1.22 -12.03 -6.92
CA ALA A 19 -1.93 -12.46 -8.12
C ALA A 19 -1.01 -12.58 -9.32
N SER A 20 0.27 -12.88 -9.11
CA SER A 20 1.21 -12.94 -10.22
C SER A 20 0.88 -14.02 -11.23
N GLU A 21 0.06 -15.01 -10.85
CA GLU A 21 -0.29 -16.09 -11.76
C GLU A 21 -1.40 -15.75 -12.73
N LYS A 22 -2.15 -14.68 -12.48
CA LYS A 22 -3.22 -14.29 -13.37
C LYS A 22 -2.67 -13.33 -14.41
N ALA A 23 -2.65 -13.75 -15.65
CA ALA A 23 -1.99 -12.99 -16.71
C ALA A 23 -2.69 -11.67 -17.04
N THR A 24 -4.00 -11.64 -17.03
CA THR A 24 -4.73 -10.44 -17.42
C THR A 24 -5.60 -10.01 -16.25
N ARG A 25 -5.14 -9.04 -15.52
CA ARG A 25 -5.87 -8.57 -14.35
C ARG A 25 -5.93 -7.06 -14.34
N LEU A 26 -7.05 -6.54 -13.83
CA LEU A 26 -7.26 -5.11 -13.76
C LEU A 26 -6.70 -4.50 -12.49
N MET A 27 -6.56 -5.29 -11.47
CA MET A 27 -6.04 -4.79 -10.20
C MET A 27 -4.91 -5.66 -9.70
N GLU A 28 -4.05 -5.03 -8.92
CA GLU A 28 -2.85 -5.67 -8.40
C GLU A 28 -2.95 -5.75 -6.89
N PRO A 29 -3.19 -6.93 -6.34
CA PRO A 29 -3.23 -7.07 -4.87
C PRO A 29 -1.84 -7.42 -4.33
N PHE A 30 -1.47 -6.76 -3.25
CA PHE A 30 -0.18 -6.97 -2.60
C PHE A 30 -0.33 -7.07 -1.10
N ILE A 31 0.54 -7.84 -0.48
CA ILE A 31 0.79 -7.66 0.95
C ILE A 31 1.99 -6.74 1.04
N VAL A 32 1.82 -5.65 1.75
CA VAL A 32 2.88 -4.67 1.92
C VAL A 32 3.29 -4.64 3.37
N THR A 33 4.58 -4.73 3.62
CA THR A 33 5.14 -4.61 4.96
C THR A 33 5.80 -3.25 5.04
N LEU A 34 5.32 -2.43 5.96
CA LEU A 34 5.86 -1.10 6.19
C LEU A 34 6.76 -1.15 7.40
N THR A 35 7.95 -0.58 7.27
CA THR A 35 8.90 -0.53 8.37
C THR A 35 9.22 0.94 8.66
N PRO A 36 9.61 1.27 9.89
CA PRO A 36 9.92 2.66 10.21
C PRO A 36 10.99 3.22 9.28
N THR A 37 10.79 4.44 8.84
CA THR A 37 11.71 5.10 7.92
C THR A 37 11.58 6.60 8.03
N ASP A 38 12.65 7.31 7.71
CA ASP A 38 12.63 8.77 7.62
C ASP A 38 12.36 9.23 6.20
N VAL A 39 12.30 8.31 5.25
CA VAL A 39 12.07 8.67 3.84
C VAL A 39 10.60 8.95 3.63
N GLU A 40 10.30 10.11 3.05
CA GLU A 40 8.92 10.51 2.75
C GLU A 40 8.87 11.02 1.32
N GLU A 41 8.45 10.15 0.41
CA GLU A 41 8.40 10.48 -1.01
C GLU A 41 6.98 10.25 -1.53
N PRO A 42 6.20 11.31 -1.63
CA PRO A 42 4.85 11.17 -2.17
C PRO A 42 4.86 10.69 -3.61
N SER A 43 3.84 9.95 -3.98
CA SER A 43 3.66 9.44 -5.32
C SER A 43 2.40 10.01 -5.95
N THR A 44 2.37 10.03 -7.26
CA THR A 44 1.18 10.42 -8.01
C THR A 44 1.16 9.58 -9.27
N HIS A 45 0.03 8.92 -9.51
CA HIS A 45 -0.13 8.15 -10.76
C HIS A 45 -1.62 7.95 -11.01
N ASP A 46 -1.94 7.41 -12.18
CA ASP A 46 -3.33 7.16 -12.52
C ASP A 46 -3.86 5.99 -11.70
N GLY A 47 -5.18 5.93 -11.59
CA GLY A 47 -5.83 4.79 -10.99
C GLY A 47 -6.33 5.05 -9.58
N GLN A 48 -6.52 3.96 -8.86
CA GLN A 48 -7.06 4.00 -7.51
C GLN A 48 -6.37 2.98 -6.65
N GLU A 49 -6.39 3.19 -5.35
CA GLU A 49 -5.81 2.28 -4.37
C GLU A 49 -6.77 2.03 -3.24
N PHE A 50 -6.81 0.79 -2.79
CA PHE A 50 -7.53 0.39 -1.60
C PHE A 50 -6.54 -0.24 -0.65
N LEU A 51 -6.52 0.24 0.60
CA LEU A 51 -5.58 -0.24 1.62
C LEU A 51 -6.37 -0.73 2.81
N PHE A 52 -5.96 -1.86 3.35
CA PHE A 52 -6.60 -2.44 4.53
C PHE A 52 -5.52 -2.87 5.50
N VAL A 53 -5.57 -2.36 6.73
CA VAL A 53 -4.53 -2.65 7.72
C VAL A 53 -4.78 -4.01 8.35
N LEU A 54 -3.77 -4.87 8.29
CA LEU A 54 -3.83 -6.19 8.89
C LEU A 54 -3.21 -6.20 10.28
N GLU A 55 -2.07 -5.55 10.43
CA GLU A 55 -1.34 -5.49 11.71
C GLU A 55 -0.62 -4.17 11.79
N GLY A 56 -0.48 -3.65 12.99
CA GLY A 56 0.30 -2.46 13.23
C GLY A 56 -0.47 -1.18 13.00
N GLN A 57 0.25 -0.10 12.76
CA GLN A 57 -0.33 1.22 12.59
C GLN A 57 0.18 1.82 11.30
N MET A 58 -0.72 2.42 10.54
CA MET A 58 -0.36 3.02 9.26
C MET A 58 -0.67 4.52 9.30
N GLU A 59 0.25 5.31 8.79
CA GLU A 59 0.00 6.73 8.55
C GLU A 59 -0.15 6.90 7.06
N ALA A 60 -1.25 7.50 6.63
CA ALA A 60 -1.50 7.73 5.21
C ALA A 60 -1.78 9.20 4.99
N ARG A 61 -1.12 9.77 4.00
CA ARG A 61 -1.33 11.17 3.61
C ARG A 61 -1.83 11.16 2.19
N VAL A 62 -3.00 11.74 1.98
CA VAL A 62 -3.60 11.81 0.65
C VAL A 62 -4.04 13.25 0.45
N GLY A 63 -3.46 13.93 -0.53
CA GLY A 63 -3.69 15.36 -0.70
C GLY A 63 -3.29 16.09 0.57
N ASP A 64 -4.22 16.82 1.14
CA ASP A 64 -3.97 17.61 2.35
C ASP A 64 -4.33 16.87 3.63
N GLN A 65 -4.79 15.63 3.53
CA GLN A 65 -5.30 14.92 4.68
C GLN A 65 -4.35 13.85 5.18
N THR A 66 -4.28 13.72 6.49
CA THR A 66 -3.48 12.69 7.14
C THR A 66 -4.41 11.82 7.96
N GLU A 67 -4.29 10.51 7.78
CA GLU A 67 -5.09 9.54 8.51
C GLU A 67 -4.17 8.57 9.24
N PHE A 68 -4.56 8.19 10.44
CA PHE A 68 -3.86 7.15 11.18
C PHE A 68 -4.80 5.97 11.32
N LEU A 69 -4.38 4.82 10.82
CA LEU A 69 -5.23 3.64 10.75
C LEU A 69 -4.60 2.48 11.50
N GLY A 70 -5.46 1.70 12.15
CA GLY A 70 -5.04 0.49 12.85
C GLY A 70 -5.68 -0.73 12.20
N PRO A 71 -5.44 -1.93 12.78
CA PRO A 71 -5.95 -3.17 12.19
C PRO A 71 -7.46 -3.11 11.98
N GLY A 72 -7.88 -3.54 10.79
CA GLY A 72 -9.29 -3.55 10.43
C GLY A 72 -9.78 -2.27 9.78
N ASP A 73 -8.96 -1.22 9.77
CA ASP A 73 -9.32 0.04 9.12
C ASP A 73 -8.94 -0.01 7.65
N ALA A 74 -9.67 0.73 6.84
CA ALA A 74 -9.44 0.75 5.41
C ALA A 74 -9.45 2.17 4.87
N LEU A 75 -8.80 2.34 3.72
CA LEU A 75 -8.71 3.63 3.05
C LEU A 75 -8.78 3.38 1.55
N TYR A 76 -9.54 4.22 0.85
CA TYR A 76 -9.70 4.08 -0.59
C TYR A 76 -9.56 5.47 -1.19
N TYR A 77 -8.67 5.64 -2.16
CA TYR A 77 -8.44 6.97 -2.73
C TYR A 77 -8.00 6.89 -4.18
N ASP A 78 -8.11 8.04 -4.86
CA ASP A 78 -7.61 8.19 -6.22
C ASP A 78 -6.12 8.41 -6.17
N SER A 79 -5.39 7.61 -6.93
CA SER A 79 -3.93 7.68 -6.94
C SER A 79 -3.40 8.93 -7.62
N SER A 80 -4.28 9.67 -8.29
CA SER A 80 -3.88 10.93 -8.93
C SER A 80 -3.62 12.03 -7.91
N GLN A 81 -4.11 11.87 -6.68
CA GLN A 81 -3.75 12.81 -5.61
C GLN A 81 -2.39 12.40 -5.05
N PRO A 82 -1.56 13.38 -4.70
CA PRO A 82 -0.27 13.06 -4.07
C PRO A 82 -0.54 12.23 -2.81
N HIS A 83 0.17 11.13 -2.68
CA HIS A 83 -0.09 10.24 -1.55
C HIS A 83 1.18 9.60 -1.04
N LEU A 84 1.16 9.28 0.25
CA LEU A 84 2.28 8.68 0.95
C LEU A 84 1.72 7.79 2.03
N VAL A 85 2.21 6.56 2.10
CA VAL A 85 1.79 5.61 3.11
C VAL A 85 3.04 5.13 3.82
N LYS A 86 3.02 5.16 5.14
CA LYS A 86 4.18 4.77 5.91
C LYS A 86 3.77 4.13 7.23
N CYS A 87 4.73 3.49 7.87
CA CYS A 87 4.55 2.93 9.19
C CYS A 87 4.23 4.06 10.16
N GLY A 88 3.14 3.93 10.88
CA GLY A 88 2.70 4.98 11.80
C GLY A 88 3.15 4.79 13.22
N GLY A 89 3.78 3.66 13.52
CA GLY A 89 4.27 3.39 14.86
C GLY A 89 5.75 3.05 14.83
N GLY A 90 6.21 2.49 15.93
CA GLY A 90 7.61 2.13 16.05
C GLY A 90 7.93 0.73 15.59
N SER A 91 6.92 -0.01 15.14
CA SER A 91 7.12 -1.39 14.71
C SER A 91 6.49 -1.62 13.36
N GLU A 92 6.74 -2.80 12.83
CA GLU A 92 6.32 -3.20 11.51
C GLU A 92 4.80 -3.17 11.36
N THR A 93 4.33 -2.79 10.19
CA THR A 93 2.91 -2.73 9.86
C THR A 93 2.68 -3.54 8.60
N LYS A 94 1.63 -4.35 8.60
CA LYS A 94 1.25 -5.11 7.40
C LYS A 94 -0.10 -4.68 6.91
N ILE A 95 -0.17 -4.46 5.60
CA ILE A 95 -1.40 -4.04 4.98
C ILE A 95 -1.65 -4.85 3.71
N LEU A 96 -2.93 -4.95 3.35
CA LEU A 96 -3.33 -5.45 2.05
C LEU A 96 -3.54 -4.22 1.18
N ALA A 97 -2.85 -4.15 0.07
CA ALA A 97 -3.00 -3.05 -0.87
C ALA A 97 -3.51 -3.61 -2.19
N VAL A 98 -4.60 -3.03 -2.70
CA VAL A 98 -5.13 -3.40 -3.99
C VAL A 98 -5.06 -2.17 -4.87
N ILE A 99 -4.30 -2.26 -5.95
CA ILE A 99 -4.03 -1.12 -6.81
C ILE A 99 -4.64 -1.36 -8.17
N TYR A 100 -5.45 -0.41 -8.60
CA TYR A 100 -5.93 -0.37 -9.97
C TYR A 100 -5.11 0.69 -10.68
N PRO A 101 -4.25 0.30 -11.62
CA PRO A 101 -3.31 1.27 -12.22
C PRO A 101 -3.93 2.23 -13.22
N GLY A 102 -5.22 2.07 -13.51
CA GLY A 102 -5.85 2.95 -14.46
C GLY A 102 -5.71 2.43 -15.87
N ARG A 103 -6.10 3.26 -16.80
CA ARG A 103 -6.03 2.89 -18.22
C ARG A 103 -4.72 3.34 -18.81
N GLU A 104 -4.29 2.59 -19.79
CA GLU A 104 -3.08 2.93 -20.53
C GLU A 104 -3.33 4.03 -21.49
#